data_a086c702030c93e10986aafb983c1ea3
#
_entry.id   a086c702030c93e10986aafb983c1ea3
#
_cell.length_a   1.000
_cell.length_b   1.000
_cell.length_c   1.000
_cell.angle_alpha   90.00
_cell.angle_beta   90.00
_cell.angle_gamma   90.00
#
_symmetry.space_group_name_H-M   'P 1'
#
loop_
_entity.id
_entity.type
_entity.pdbx_description
1 polymer ?
#
loop_
_entity_poly.entity_id
_entity_poly.type
_entity_poly.pdbx_seq_one_letter_code
_entity_poly.pdbx_strand_id
1 'polypeptide(L)'
;MPANHYIRPTVSARPAIPPLLMPQPPVAPLLPPAHVVDLMTAAGSAAFGARWKAMEAKLIECPALSDAMPEYRTTYDVDPHAELLGFDDRDWPEVAPTDLGAKRGGGMVSFIWFRTTLTMPENAAGFATAGTKAVLTVNVDDYAEVWVNGELPRAAGRPSAACIQGFNMPNRLVLRDTVAPGETFEIAVFAINGPISAAPANFLWFREAKVEFYR
;
A
#
# COMPACT_ATOMS: atom_id res chain seq x y z
N MET A 1 38.32 0.57 -17.70
CA MET A 1 37.10 0.39 -16.98
C MET A 1 35.99 0.99 -17.84
N PRO A 2 34.99 0.23 -18.32
CA PRO A 2 33.92 0.78 -19.13
C PRO A 2 32.98 1.60 -18.23
N ALA A 3 32.67 2.82 -18.67
CA ALA A 3 31.71 3.70 -18.05
C ALA A 3 30.29 3.05 -18.11
N ASN A 4 29.70 2.85 -16.96
CA ASN A 4 28.35 2.33 -16.87
C ASN A 4 27.38 3.47 -17.31
N HIS A 5 26.88 3.38 -18.55
CA HIS A 5 25.86 4.29 -19.04
C HIS A 5 24.51 3.89 -18.42
N TYR A 6 24.21 4.50 -17.30
CA TYR A 6 22.87 4.45 -16.71
C TYR A 6 21.93 5.20 -17.66
N ILE A 7 21.13 4.44 -18.43
CA ILE A 7 20.07 5.02 -19.25
C ILE A 7 18.93 5.37 -18.27
N ARG A 8 18.76 6.66 -17.98
CA ARG A 8 17.62 7.16 -17.21
C ARG A 8 16.33 6.69 -17.89
N PRO A 9 15.43 6.01 -17.18
CA PRO A 9 14.06 5.93 -17.66
C PRO A 9 13.55 7.36 -17.78
N THR A 10 12.96 7.71 -18.93
CA THR A 10 12.23 8.96 -19.10
C THR A 10 11.11 8.97 -18.08
N VAL A 11 11.29 9.77 -17.03
CA VAL A 11 10.22 10.01 -16.05
C VAL A 11 9.08 10.62 -16.84
N SER A 12 8.06 9.81 -17.10
CA SER A 12 6.78 10.32 -17.60
C SER A 12 6.34 11.39 -16.62
N ALA A 13 6.10 12.61 -17.11
CA ALA A 13 5.68 13.69 -16.26
C ALA A 13 4.49 13.21 -15.40
N ARG A 14 4.68 13.17 -14.08
CA ARG A 14 3.57 12.87 -13.17
C ARG A 14 2.44 13.81 -13.52
N PRO A 15 1.20 13.32 -13.70
CA PRO A 15 0.07 14.20 -13.91
C PRO A 15 0.05 15.21 -12.77
N ALA A 16 -0.09 16.48 -13.09
CA ALA A 16 -0.15 17.55 -12.10
C ALA A 16 -1.22 17.19 -11.07
N ILE A 17 -0.85 17.18 -9.80
CA ILE A 17 -1.81 16.97 -8.72
C ILE A 17 -2.85 18.08 -8.85
N PRO A 18 -4.13 17.74 -9.10
CA PRO A 18 -5.15 18.76 -9.25
C PRO A 18 -5.24 19.59 -7.96
N PRO A 19 -5.46 20.91 -8.05
CA PRO A 19 -5.54 21.75 -6.87
C PRO A 19 -6.62 21.26 -5.92
N LEU A 20 -6.28 21.20 -4.65
CA LEU A 20 -7.08 20.76 -3.52
C LEU A 20 -8.23 21.73 -3.19
N LEU A 21 -9.26 21.82 -4.03
CA LEU A 21 -10.34 22.79 -3.84
C LEU A 21 -11.75 22.18 -3.76
N MET A 22 -11.87 20.87 -3.58
CA MET A 22 -13.18 20.27 -3.30
C MET A 22 -13.30 19.95 -1.82
N PRO A 23 -14.30 20.49 -1.11
CA PRO A 23 -14.62 20.01 0.24
C PRO A 23 -14.88 18.50 0.15
N GLN A 24 -14.05 17.72 0.81
CA GLN A 24 -14.32 16.30 0.95
C GLN A 24 -15.62 16.17 1.75
N PRO A 25 -16.57 15.32 1.34
CA PRO A 25 -17.75 15.07 2.15
C PRO A 25 -17.33 14.63 3.56
N PRO A 26 -18.05 15.06 4.60
CA PRO A 26 -17.74 14.64 5.96
C PRO A 26 -17.68 13.12 6.01
N VAL A 27 -16.63 12.58 6.64
CA VAL A 27 -16.53 11.14 6.89
C VAL A 27 -17.78 10.74 7.65
N ALA A 28 -18.65 9.93 7.04
CA ALA A 28 -19.79 9.39 7.75
C ALA A 28 -19.28 8.73 9.04
N PRO A 29 -19.96 8.90 10.19
CA PRO A 29 -19.57 8.22 11.41
C PRO A 29 -19.40 6.73 11.07
N LEU A 30 -18.26 6.16 11.42
CA LEU A 30 -17.93 4.78 11.12
C LEU A 30 -18.91 3.88 11.88
N LEU A 31 -19.99 3.53 11.21
CA LEU A 31 -20.84 2.44 11.66
C LEU A 31 -19.99 1.16 11.67
N PRO A 32 -20.25 0.23 12.57
CA PRO A 32 -19.58 -1.06 12.50
C PRO A 32 -19.80 -1.69 11.11
N PRO A 33 -18.79 -2.34 10.54
CA PRO A 33 -18.94 -3.01 9.27
C PRO A 33 -20.01 -4.10 9.36
N ALA A 34 -20.79 -4.26 8.29
CA ALA A 34 -21.76 -5.34 8.18
C ALA A 34 -21.09 -6.71 8.04
N HIS A 35 -19.88 -6.73 7.47
CA HIS A 35 -19.07 -7.94 7.33
C HIS A 35 -17.58 -7.58 7.24
N VAL A 36 -16.72 -8.48 7.71
CA VAL A 36 -15.26 -8.32 7.69
C VAL A 36 -14.62 -9.60 7.18
N VAL A 37 -13.68 -9.48 6.26
CA VAL A 37 -12.86 -10.59 5.79
C VAL A 37 -11.39 -10.31 6.09
N ASP A 38 -10.78 -11.18 6.87
CA ASP A 38 -9.37 -11.10 7.24
C ASP A 38 -8.50 -11.71 6.14
N LEU A 39 -7.74 -10.87 5.44
CA LEU A 39 -6.83 -11.26 4.37
C LEU A 39 -5.55 -11.95 4.88
N MET A 40 -5.28 -11.93 6.18
CA MET A 40 -4.16 -12.64 6.78
C MET A 40 -4.47 -14.13 7.03
N THR A 41 -5.68 -14.57 6.70
CA THR A 41 -6.07 -15.98 6.72
C THR A 41 -6.08 -16.58 5.32
N ALA A 42 -5.82 -17.88 5.21
CA ALA A 42 -5.88 -18.58 3.93
C ALA A 42 -7.28 -18.48 3.30
N ALA A 43 -8.34 -18.64 4.10
CA ALA A 43 -9.71 -18.54 3.62
C ALA A 43 -10.08 -17.12 3.16
N GLY A 44 -9.67 -16.10 3.91
CA GLY A 44 -9.95 -14.71 3.54
C GLY A 44 -9.21 -14.28 2.29
N SER A 45 -7.92 -14.58 2.16
CA SER A 45 -7.17 -14.33 0.92
C SER A 45 -7.75 -15.08 -0.27
N ALA A 46 -8.11 -16.36 -0.08
CA ALA A 46 -8.71 -17.16 -1.14
C ALA A 46 -10.06 -16.60 -1.62
N ALA A 47 -10.88 -16.03 -0.72
CA ALA A 47 -12.15 -15.41 -1.09
C ALA A 47 -12.00 -14.27 -2.10
N PHE A 48 -10.87 -13.56 -2.08
CA PHE A 48 -10.54 -12.47 -3.02
C PHE A 48 -9.59 -12.91 -4.14
N GLY A 49 -9.20 -14.19 -4.21
CA GLY A 49 -8.16 -14.66 -5.12
C GLY A 49 -6.80 -14.03 -4.84
N ALA A 50 -6.59 -13.50 -3.64
CA ALA A 50 -5.37 -12.79 -3.26
C ALA A 50 -4.18 -13.75 -3.14
N ARG A 51 -3.09 -13.39 -3.82
CA ARG A 51 -1.78 -14.05 -3.71
C ARG A 51 -0.77 -12.99 -3.31
N TRP A 52 -0.33 -13.06 -2.08
CA TRP A 52 0.63 -12.11 -1.55
C TRP A 52 2.04 -12.43 -2.01
N LYS A 53 2.76 -11.40 -2.39
CA LYS A 53 4.18 -11.45 -2.77
C LYS A 53 4.93 -10.37 -2.04
N ALA A 54 6.22 -10.56 -1.78
CA ALA A 54 7.05 -9.57 -1.12
C ALA A 54 8.45 -9.50 -1.73
N MET A 55 9.00 -8.30 -1.77
CA MET A 55 10.37 -8.03 -2.22
C MET A 55 10.97 -6.88 -1.41
N GLU A 56 12.23 -7.02 -1.04
CA GLU A 56 12.97 -5.91 -0.44
C GLU A 56 13.07 -4.74 -1.43
N ALA A 57 12.85 -3.54 -0.91
CA ALA A 57 13.08 -2.30 -1.65
C ALA A 57 14.44 -1.71 -1.29
N LYS A 58 15.00 -0.94 -2.23
CA LYS A 58 16.24 -0.20 -2.05
C LYS A 58 15.97 1.29 -2.16
N LEU A 59 16.63 2.07 -1.34
CA LEU A 59 16.70 3.51 -1.53
C LEU A 59 17.93 3.82 -2.36
N ILE A 60 17.74 4.48 -3.50
CA ILE A 60 18.80 4.85 -4.43
C ILE A 60 19.01 6.34 -4.33
N GLU A 61 20.23 6.73 -3.95
CA GLU A 61 20.60 8.14 -3.93
C GLU A 61 20.59 8.73 -5.35
N CYS A 62 19.94 9.86 -5.49
CA CYS A 62 19.89 10.60 -6.74
C CYS A 62 20.02 12.11 -6.50
N PRO A 63 20.48 12.88 -7.50
CA PRO A 63 20.50 14.33 -7.39
C PRO A 63 19.08 14.88 -7.21
N ALA A 64 18.96 15.95 -6.42
CA ALA A 64 17.69 16.67 -6.29
C ALA A 64 17.20 17.16 -7.67
N LEU A 65 15.91 17.01 -7.90
CA LEU A 65 15.28 17.33 -9.20
C LEU A 65 14.90 18.82 -9.34
N SER A 66 15.08 19.60 -8.28
CA SER A 66 14.62 21.00 -8.23
C SER A 66 15.70 21.92 -7.64
N ASP A 67 15.86 23.10 -8.24
CA ASP A 67 16.70 24.18 -7.72
C ASP A 67 15.95 25.04 -6.70
N ALA A 68 14.71 24.70 -6.35
CA ALA A 68 13.92 25.49 -5.42
C ALA A 68 14.49 25.54 -4.01
N MET A 69 15.28 24.52 -3.64
CA MET A 69 16.01 24.45 -2.37
C MET A 69 17.43 23.95 -2.66
N PRO A 70 18.32 24.82 -3.09
CA PRO A 70 19.66 24.46 -3.59
C PRO A 70 20.60 23.88 -2.53
N GLU A 71 20.26 24.01 -1.25
CA GLU A 71 20.96 23.38 -0.13
C GLU A 71 20.72 21.87 -0.05
N TYR A 72 19.58 21.37 -0.55
CA TYR A 72 19.27 19.95 -0.63
C TYR A 72 19.68 19.39 -2.00
N ARG A 73 20.88 18.83 -2.06
CA ARG A 73 21.46 18.34 -3.31
C ARG A 73 21.25 16.87 -3.57
N THR A 74 20.81 16.16 -2.56
CA THR A 74 20.59 14.72 -2.61
C THR A 74 19.14 14.43 -2.28
N THR A 75 18.53 13.55 -3.07
CA THR A 75 17.23 12.94 -2.79
C THR A 75 17.37 11.43 -2.96
N TYR A 76 16.32 10.71 -2.67
CA TYR A 76 16.31 9.25 -2.79
C TYR A 76 15.13 8.82 -3.61
N ASP A 77 15.34 7.78 -4.39
CA ASP A 77 14.31 7.08 -5.13
C ASP A 77 14.14 5.69 -4.55
N VAL A 78 13.01 5.05 -4.78
CA VAL A 78 12.71 3.70 -4.32
C VAL A 78 12.78 2.74 -5.51
N ASP A 79 13.57 1.68 -5.39
CA ASP A 79 13.69 0.64 -6.39
C ASP A 79 13.30 -0.73 -5.80
N PRO A 80 12.38 -1.46 -6.44
CA PRO A 80 11.61 -1.12 -7.64
C PRO A 80 10.44 -0.19 -7.36
N HIS A 81 9.90 0.45 -8.41
CA HIS A 81 8.63 1.19 -8.39
C HIS A 81 7.44 0.24 -8.43
N ALA A 82 7.26 -0.50 -7.35
CA ALA A 82 6.23 -1.53 -7.28
C ALA A 82 4.83 -0.99 -6.99
N GLU A 83 4.69 0.31 -6.79
CA GLU A 83 3.41 1.00 -6.72
C GLU A 83 2.72 1.11 -8.08
N LEU A 84 3.46 1.01 -9.17
CA LEU A 84 2.94 1.22 -10.51
C LEU A 84 1.90 0.17 -10.90
N LEU A 85 0.82 0.64 -11.54
CA LEU A 85 -0.21 -0.24 -12.11
C LEU A 85 0.41 -1.15 -13.19
N GLY A 86 0.11 -2.44 -13.11
CA GLY A 86 0.64 -3.44 -14.04
C GLY A 86 2.12 -3.75 -13.82
N PHE A 87 2.68 -3.41 -12.66
CA PHE A 87 4.05 -3.79 -12.33
C PHE A 87 4.21 -5.32 -12.38
N ASP A 88 5.27 -5.79 -13.02
CA ASP A 88 5.55 -7.21 -13.16
C ASP A 88 6.22 -7.79 -11.92
N ASP A 89 5.43 -8.41 -11.08
CA ASP A 89 5.88 -9.09 -9.85
C ASP A 89 5.91 -10.62 -9.98
N ARG A 90 5.85 -11.18 -11.21
CA ARG A 90 5.71 -12.63 -11.42
C ARG A 90 6.80 -13.45 -10.74
N ASP A 91 8.02 -12.92 -10.71
CA ASP A 91 9.20 -13.61 -10.16
C ASP A 91 9.41 -13.33 -8.67
N TRP A 92 8.53 -12.57 -8.03
CA TRP A 92 8.64 -12.28 -6.62
C TRP A 92 8.24 -13.49 -5.77
N PRO A 93 8.93 -13.72 -4.64
CA PRO A 93 8.55 -14.75 -3.67
C PRO A 93 7.11 -14.56 -3.17
N GLU A 94 6.36 -15.67 -3.16
CA GLU A 94 5.04 -15.69 -2.53
C GLU A 94 5.18 -15.72 -1.02
N VAL A 95 4.25 -15.04 -0.36
CA VAL A 95 4.09 -15.03 1.10
C VAL A 95 2.73 -15.64 1.42
N ALA A 96 2.73 -16.71 2.23
CA ALA A 96 1.46 -17.25 2.69
C ALA A 96 0.68 -16.18 3.49
N PRO A 97 -0.64 -16.08 3.36
CA PRO A 97 -1.43 -15.09 4.11
C PRO A 97 -1.16 -15.13 5.61
N THR A 98 -1.01 -16.32 6.19
CA THR A 98 -0.69 -16.53 7.61
C THR A 98 0.70 -16.04 8.01
N ASP A 99 1.61 -15.89 7.04
CA ASP A 99 2.98 -15.45 7.27
C ASP A 99 3.16 -13.94 7.08
N LEU A 100 2.11 -13.21 6.71
CA LEU A 100 2.15 -11.73 6.67
C LEU A 100 2.48 -11.15 8.05
N GLY A 101 2.00 -11.78 9.11
CA GLY A 101 2.30 -11.43 10.50
C GLY A 101 3.68 -11.85 10.99
N ALA A 102 4.49 -12.53 10.18
CA ALA A 102 5.84 -12.90 10.58
C ALA A 102 6.80 -11.70 10.50
N LYS A 103 7.61 -11.52 11.53
CA LYS A 103 8.61 -10.45 11.58
C LYS A 103 9.61 -10.59 10.44
N ARG A 104 9.85 -9.50 9.72
CA ARG A 104 10.75 -9.41 8.56
C ARG A 104 11.73 -8.26 8.72
N GLY A 105 12.80 -8.30 7.92
CA GLY A 105 13.88 -7.33 7.98
C GLY A 105 15.04 -7.77 8.88
N GLY A 106 16.10 -6.99 8.86
CA GLY A 106 17.35 -7.30 9.57
C GLY A 106 17.39 -6.79 11.02
N GLY A 107 16.28 -6.34 11.60
CA GLY A 107 16.26 -5.65 12.89
C GLY A 107 16.83 -4.24 12.85
N MET A 108 17.10 -3.73 11.66
CA MET A 108 17.52 -2.37 11.34
C MET A 108 16.52 -1.76 10.36
N VAL A 109 16.78 -0.55 9.89
CA VAL A 109 15.93 0.08 8.86
C VAL A 109 15.77 -0.87 7.68
N SER A 110 14.52 -1.18 7.35
CA SER A 110 14.17 -2.09 6.27
C SER A 110 13.00 -1.52 5.47
N PHE A 111 13.02 -1.76 4.18
CA PHE A 111 11.99 -1.34 3.25
C PHE A 111 11.56 -2.57 2.46
N ILE A 112 10.27 -2.89 2.50
CA ILE A 112 9.72 -4.08 1.83
C ILE A 112 8.45 -3.69 1.09
N TRP A 113 8.37 -4.06 -0.18
CA TRP A 113 7.14 -4.07 -0.93
C TRP A 113 6.38 -5.36 -0.70
N PHE A 114 5.08 -5.25 -0.45
CA PHE A 114 4.13 -6.35 -0.56
C PHE A 114 3.14 -6.04 -1.66
N ARG A 115 2.82 -7.04 -2.48
CA ARG A 115 1.85 -6.89 -3.56
C ARG A 115 0.84 -8.02 -3.55
N THR A 116 -0.38 -7.69 -3.94
CA THR A 116 -1.44 -8.65 -4.26
C THR A 116 -2.48 -8.02 -5.17
N THR A 117 -3.28 -8.86 -5.82
CA THR A 117 -4.48 -8.42 -6.53
C THR A 117 -5.69 -8.96 -5.77
N LEU A 118 -6.65 -8.09 -5.49
CA LEU A 118 -7.93 -8.46 -4.91
C LEU A 118 -8.99 -8.45 -6.00
N THR A 119 -9.74 -9.54 -6.13
CA THR A 119 -10.95 -9.61 -6.96
C THR A 119 -12.15 -9.59 -6.04
N MET A 120 -13.07 -8.64 -6.20
CA MET A 120 -14.28 -8.56 -5.39
C MET A 120 -15.15 -9.80 -5.62
N PRO A 121 -15.36 -10.65 -4.60
CA PRO A 121 -16.20 -11.81 -4.74
C PRO A 121 -17.68 -11.42 -4.79
N GLU A 122 -18.53 -12.23 -5.42
CA GLU A 122 -19.98 -12.09 -5.31
C GLU A 122 -20.46 -12.37 -3.88
N ASN A 123 -19.80 -13.31 -3.24
CA ASN A 123 -20.09 -13.74 -1.87
C ASN A 123 -18.81 -13.92 -1.07
N ALA A 124 -18.68 -13.22 0.04
CA ALA A 124 -17.59 -13.33 0.98
C ALA A 124 -18.05 -14.03 2.25
N ALA A 125 -17.73 -15.32 2.39
CA ALA A 125 -18.09 -16.13 3.56
C ALA A 125 -19.58 -16.06 3.94
N GLY A 126 -20.48 -16.17 2.96
CA GLY A 126 -21.94 -16.11 3.17
C GLY A 126 -22.53 -14.69 3.08
N PHE A 127 -21.71 -13.65 2.90
CA PHE A 127 -22.15 -12.28 2.78
C PHE A 127 -22.13 -11.81 1.32
N ALA A 128 -23.28 -11.38 0.78
CA ALA A 128 -23.37 -10.80 -0.55
C ALA A 128 -22.74 -9.40 -0.57
N THR A 129 -21.76 -9.19 -1.45
CA THR A 129 -20.94 -7.97 -1.48
C THR A 129 -21.49 -6.89 -2.40
N ALA A 130 -22.29 -7.28 -3.41
CA ALA A 130 -22.85 -6.36 -4.39
C ALA A 130 -23.59 -5.18 -3.72
N GLY A 131 -23.34 -3.97 -4.19
CA GLY A 131 -23.98 -2.75 -3.72
C GLY A 131 -23.51 -2.25 -2.36
N THR A 132 -22.55 -2.94 -1.70
CA THR A 132 -21.97 -2.48 -0.43
C THR A 132 -20.79 -1.55 -0.69
N LYS A 133 -20.40 -0.78 0.32
CA LYS A 133 -19.13 -0.05 0.34
C LYS A 133 -18.03 -0.98 0.84
N ALA A 134 -16.90 -1.04 0.14
CA ALA A 134 -15.73 -1.81 0.54
C ALA A 134 -14.59 -0.90 0.99
N VAL A 135 -14.03 -1.20 2.15
CA VAL A 135 -12.89 -0.50 2.74
C VAL A 135 -11.78 -1.51 3.01
N LEU A 136 -10.59 -1.26 2.46
CA LEU A 136 -9.37 -1.99 2.80
C LEU A 136 -8.75 -1.35 4.03
N THR A 137 -8.44 -2.16 5.03
CA THR A 137 -7.70 -1.75 6.21
C THR A 137 -6.39 -2.52 6.27
N VAL A 138 -5.27 -1.80 6.30
CA VAL A 138 -3.91 -2.37 6.44
C VAL A 138 -3.21 -1.67 7.60
N ASN A 139 -2.65 -2.45 8.50
CA ASN A 139 -1.80 -1.98 9.58
C ASN A 139 -0.48 -2.76 9.54
N VAL A 140 0.62 -2.03 9.42
CA VAL A 140 1.97 -2.59 9.42
C VAL A 140 2.74 -1.99 10.59
N ASP A 141 3.49 -2.80 11.28
CA ASP A 141 4.49 -2.36 12.25
C ASP A 141 5.80 -2.10 11.48
N ASP A 142 6.31 -0.87 11.37
CA ASP A 142 5.83 0.35 12.04
C ASP A 142 4.94 1.23 11.16
N TYR A 143 5.26 1.41 9.88
CA TYR A 143 4.62 2.35 8.95
C TYR A 143 4.36 1.69 7.61
N ALA A 144 3.32 2.14 6.93
CA ALA A 144 3.05 1.71 5.56
C ALA A 144 2.44 2.81 4.70
N GLU A 145 2.81 2.79 3.42
CA GLU A 145 2.05 3.41 2.34
C GLU A 145 1.25 2.32 1.63
N VAL A 146 -0.03 2.54 1.43
CA VAL A 146 -0.91 1.58 0.76
C VAL A 146 -1.41 2.18 -0.55
N TRP A 147 -0.94 1.63 -1.64
CA TRP A 147 -1.26 2.04 -3.00
C TRP A 147 -2.34 1.13 -3.58
N VAL A 148 -3.29 1.73 -4.29
CA VAL A 148 -4.39 1.03 -4.96
C VAL A 148 -4.40 1.43 -6.43
N ASN A 149 -4.25 0.47 -7.33
CA ASN A 149 -4.22 0.69 -8.77
C ASN A 149 -3.23 1.78 -9.21
N GLY A 150 -2.05 1.81 -8.61
CA GLY A 150 -1.00 2.79 -8.92
C GLY A 150 -1.20 4.17 -8.32
N GLU A 151 -2.22 4.35 -7.50
CA GLU A 151 -2.50 5.63 -6.83
C GLU A 151 -2.35 5.48 -5.31
N LEU A 152 -1.80 6.52 -4.65
CA LEU A 152 -1.81 6.63 -3.20
C LEU A 152 -3.10 7.35 -2.77
N PRO A 153 -4.10 6.62 -2.25
CA PRO A 153 -5.39 7.22 -1.91
C PRO A 153 -5.24 8.21 -0.75
N ARG A 154 -6.05 9.26 -0.79
CA ARG A 154 -6.13 10.21 0.31
C ARG A 154 -7.10 9.71 1.37
N ALA A 155 -6.75 9.88 2.63
CA ALA A 155 -7.67 9.60 3.72
C ALA A 155 -8.88 10.54 3.61
N ALA A 156 -10.08 9.97 3.69
CA ALA A 156 -11.31 10.75 3.68
C ALA A 156 -11.30 11.81 4.80
N GLY A 157 -11.68 13.03 4.46
CA GLY A 157 -11.70 14.16 5.41
C GLY A 157 -10.34 14.73 5.79
N ARG A 158 -9.24 14.25 5.19
CA ARG A 158 -7.90 14.82 5.40
C ARG A 158 -7.37 15.48 4.13
N PRO A 159 -6.72 16.63 4.23
CA PRO A 159 -6.21 17.36 3.07
C PRO A 159 -4.96 16.71 2.44
N SER A 160 -4.23 15.91 3.19
CA SER A 160 -3.02 15.24 2.74
C SER A 160 -3.30 13.82 2.26
N ALA A 161 -2.46 13.32 1.38
CA ALA A 161 -2.43 11.90 1.07
C ALA A 161 -2.18 11.09 2.36
N ALA A 162 -2.84 9.94 2.47
CA ALA A 162 -2.58 9.00 3.55
C ALA A 162 -1.31 8.20 3.21
N CYS A 163 -0.15 8.87 3.24
CA CYS A 163 1.09 8.20 2.88
C CYS A 163 1.62 7.31 4.00
N ILE A 164 2.01 7.89 5.11
CA ILE A 164 2.48 7.13 6.27
C ILE A 164 1.59 7.51 7.43
N GLN A 165 0.84 6.53 7.96
CA GLN A 165 -0.09 6.74 9.08
C GLN A 165 0.73 6.68 10.33
N GLY A 166 1.48 7.12 10.85
CA GLY A 166 2.15 7.06 12.13
C GLY A 166 2.26 5.63 12.70
N PHE A 167 3.01 5.52 13.72
CA PHE A 167 3.38 4.25 14.33
C PHE A 167 2.15 3.40 14.69
N ASN A 168 2.09 2.21 14.12
CA ASN A 168 1.03 1.22 14.36
C ASN A 168 -0.40 1.72 14.09
N MET A 169 -0.56 2.70 13.22
CA MET A 169 -1.88 3.20 12.85
C MET A 169 -2.40 2.49 11.58
N PRO A 170 -3.69 2.12 11.55
CA PRO A 170 -4.26 1.48 10.38
C PRO A 170 -4.43 2.48 9.23
N ASN A 171 -4.03 2.08 8.03
CA ASN A 171 -4.39 2.72 6.78
C ASN A 171 -5.77 2.20 6.36
N ARG A 172 -6.75 3.07 6.26
CA ARG A 172 -8.12 2.71 5.86
C ARG A 172 -8.48 3.42 4.56
N LEU A 173 -8.74 2.63 3.52
CA LEU A 173 -8.89 3.08 2.16
C LEU A 173 -10.21 2.60 1.58
N VAL A 174 -11.01 3.50 1.01
CA VAL A 174 -12.20 3.11 0.28
C VAL A 174 -11.78 2.51 -1.05
N LEU A 175 -12.01 1.21 -1.24
CA LEU A 175 -11.82 0.55 -2.53
C LEU A 175 -12.96 0.92 -3.49
N ARG A 176 -14.21 0.84 -2.99
CA ARG A 176 -15.42 1.24 -3.72
C ARG A 176 -16.51 1.72 -2.78
N ASP A 177 -17.24 2.73 -3.20
CA ASP A 177 -18.47 3.16 -2.51
C ASP A 177 -19.65 2.23 -2.83
N THR A 178 -19.62 1.58 -3.99
CA THR A 178 -20.63 0.61 -4.43
C THR A 178 -19.93 -0.53 -5.16
N VAL A 179 -19.79 -1.66 -4.50
CA VAL A 179 -19.08 -2.85 -5.02
C VAL A 179 -19.86 -3.48 -6.17
N ALA A 180 -19.13 -3.76 -7.27
CA ALA A 180 -19.56 -4.68 -8.31
C ALA A 180 -18.67 -5.94 -8.23
N PRO A 181 -19.25 -7.15 -8.06
CA PRO A 181 -18.48 -8.38 -8.09
C PRO A 181 -17.66 -8.53 -9.38
N GLY A 182 -16.46 -9.09 -9.27
CA GLY A 182 -15.52 -9.25 -10.38
C GLY A 182 -14.58 -8.05 -10.59
N GLU A 183 -14.80 -6.90 -9.95
CA GLU A 183 -13.84 -5.80 -9.97
C GLU A 183 -12.51 -6.23 -9.34
N THR A 184 -11.40 -5.77 -9.92
CA THR A 184 -10.05 -6.06 -9.44
C THR A 184 -9.34 -4.83 -8.95
N PHE A 185 -8.50 -5.00 -7.92
CA PHE A 185 -7.67 -3.94 -7.34
C PHE A 185 -6.26 -4.47 -7.18
N GLU A 186 -5.29 -3.83 -7.81
CA GLU A 186 -3.88 -4.05 -7.52
C GLU A 186 -3.53 -3.30 -6.25
N ILE A 187 -3.04 -4.02 -5.25
CA ILE A 187 -2.62 -3.47 -3.97
C ILE A 187 -1.11 -3.57 -3.86
N ALA A 188 -0.46 -2.45 -3.61
CA ALA A 188 0.95 -2.41 -3.26
C ALA A 188 1.11 -1.73 -1.89
N VAL A 189 1.83 -2.37 -0.99
CA VAL A 189 2.11 -1.85 0.36
C VAL A 189 3.61 -1.65 0.49
N PHE A 190 4.03 -0.38 0.58
CA PHE A 190 5.40 -0.04 0.92
C PHE A 190 5.53 0.01 2.43
N ALA A 191 6.18 -0.98 2.99
CA ALA A 191 6.32 -1.15 4.43
C ALA A 191 7.71 -0.69 4.89
N ILE A 192 7.75 0.06 5.98
CA ILE A 192 8.96 0.66 6.53
C ILE A 192 9.09 0.27 7.99
N ASN A 193 10.28 -0.21 8.35
CA ASN A 193 10.66 -0.39 9.75
C ASN A 193 11.24 0.93 10.29
N GLY A 194 10.62 1.49 11.31
CA GLY A 194 11.01 2.76 11.93
C GLY A 194 10.85 2.78 13.46
N PRO A 195 11.19 3.86 14.11
CA PRO A 195 11.73 5.11 13.57
C PRO A 195 13.10 4.92 12.92
N ILE A 196 13.28 5.53 11.77
CA ILE A 196 14.46 5.31 10.88
C ILE A 196 15.78 5.55 11.59
N SER A 197 15.84 6.53 12.48
CA SER A 197 17.06 6.91 13.21
C SER A 197 17.39 6.00 14.38
N ALA A 198 16.50 5.12 14.80
CA ALA A 198 16.66 4.34 16.04
C ALA A 198 15.93 2.99 16.00
N ALA A 199 16.16 2.21 14.95
CA ALA A 199 15.45 0.94 14.74
C ALA A 199 16.33 -0.33 14.88
N PRO A 200 17.39 -0.40 15.71
CA PRO A 200 18.36 -1.50 15.62
C PRO A 200 17.84 -2.87 16.06
N ALA A 201 16.71 -2.92 16.75
CA ALA A 201 16.13 -4.18 17.23
C ALA A 201 14.69 -4.40 16.74
N ASN A 202 14.25 -3.60 15.79
CA ASN A 202 12.87 -3.65 15.30
C ASN A 202 12.75 -4.42 13.98
N PHE A 203 11.53 -4.87 13.69
CA PHE A 203 11.20 -5.64 12.49
C PHE A 203 9.85 -5.15 11.98
N LEU A 204 9.57 -5.36 10.71
CA LEU A 204 8.27 -5.07 10.15
C LEU A 204 7.42 -6.34 9.98
N TRP A 205 6.11 -6.22 10.16
CA TRP A 205 5.12 -7.27 9.90
C TRP A 205 3.73 -6.66 9.79
N PHE A 206 2.81 -7.38 9.19
CA PHE A 206 1.41 -6.96 9.21
C PHE A 206 0.78 -7.27 10.57
N ARG A 207 0.14 -6.29 11.14
CA ARG A 207 -0.75 -6.45 12.30
C ARG A 207 -2.18 -6.73 11.86
N GLU A 208 -2.56 -6.20 10.70
CA GLU A 208 -3.89 -6.30 10.16
C GLU A 208 -3.88 -6.10 8.65
N ALA A 209 -4.62 -6.93 7.93
CA ALA A 209 -5.00 -6.75 6.53
C ALA A 209 -6.40 -7.32 6.35
N LYS A 210 -7.40 -6.47 6.10
CA LYS A 210 -8.79 -6.91 5.99
C LYS A 210 -9.60 -6.07 5.01
N VAL A 211 -10.66 -6.63 4.48
CA VAL A 211 -11.71 -5.89 3.76
C VAL A 211 -12.96 -5.83 4.62
N GLU A 212 -13.44 -4.62 4.84
CA GLU A 212 -14.64 -4.31 5.60
C GLU A 212 -15.75 -3.88 4.62
N PHE A 213 -16.93 -4.47 4.77
CA PHE A 213 -18.10 -4.14 3.96
C PHE A 213 -19.14 -3.38 4.79
N TYR A 214 -19.68 -2.30 4.22
CA TYR A 214 -20.68 -1.43 4.84
C TYR A 214 -21.94 -1.37 3.97
N ARG A 215 -23.10 -1.29 4.61
CA ARG A 215 -24.42 -1.10 3.96
C ARG A 215 -24.93 0.31 4.15
#